data_bb442e1c6e4ccb0f4eb670a55e7a991e
#
_entry.id   bb442e1c6e4ccb0f4eb670a55e7a991e
#
_cell.length_a   1.000
_cell.length_b   1.000
_cell.length_c   1.000
_cell.angle_alpha   90.00
_cell.angle_beta   90.00
_cell.angle_gamma   90.00
#
_symmetry.space_group_name_H-M   'P 1'
#
loop_
_entity.id
_entity.type
_entity.pdbx_description
1 polymer ?
#
loop_
_entity_poly.entity_id
_entity_poly.type
_entity_poly.pdbx_seq_one_letter_code
_entity_poly.pdbx_strand_id
1 'polypeptide(L)'
;MSIRCSQGHENPDGSAFCDECGEPLSAAAAMPAAPMAAPAGGMPAGGMPVSAPAVTDHPRLIVEADSAVFDLAGKTEVMIGREDPISNIYPDVDLTPHGGEEGGVSRLHAKLLLNGGQYLVEDQNSTNFTYVNRQRLQPKTPTPIKDGDELKLGRVAMKFQTS
;
A
#
# COMPACT_ATOMS: atom_id res chain seq x y z
N MET A 1 33.46 -22.14 2.55
CA MET A 1 33.93 -20.86 3.13
C MET A 1 32.73 -20.16 3.70
N SER A 2 32.83 -19.55 4.87
CA SER A 2 31.73 -18.80 5.45
C SER A 2 31.77 -17.33 5.01
N ILE A 3 30.61 -16.73 4.80
CA ILE A 3 30.45 -15.32 4.44
C ILE A 3 30.00 -14.56 5.69
N ARG A 4 30.59 -13.42 5.97
CA ARG A 4 30.22 -12.56 7.09
C ARG A 4 29.43 -11.35 6.61
N CYS A 5 28.34 -11.01 7.31
CA CYS A 5 27.63 -9.76 7.11
C CYS A 5 28.41 -8.57 7.70
N SER A 6 27.96 -7.34 7.44
CA SER A 6 28.58 -6.13 7.98
C SER A 6 28.60 -6.07 9.50
N GLN A 7 27.66 -6.77 10.15
CA GLN A 7 27.54 -6.91 11.59
C GLN A 7 28.46 -8.00 12.21
N GLY A 8 29.14 -8.78 11.33
CA GLY A 8 30.08 -9.81 11.76
C GLY A 8 29.48 -11.22 11.96
N HIS A 9 28.21 -11.44 11.63
CA HIS A 9 27.60 -12.76 11.75
C HIS A 9 28.09 -13.68 10.63
N GLU A 10 28.38 -14.92 10.97
CA GLU A 10 28.81 -15.94 10.01
C GLU A 10 27.62 -16.65 9.38
N ASN A 11 27.63 -16.76 8.07
CA ASN A 11 26.60 -17.44 7.30
C ASN A 11 27.20 -18.47 6.35
N PRO A 12 26.48 -19.53 6.00
CA PRO A 12 26.96 -20.52 5.05
C PRO A 12 27.17 -19.92 3.67
N ASP A 13 28.14 -20.46 2.98
CA ASP A 13 28.48 -20.04 1.61
C ASP A 13 27.29 -20.25 0.68
N GLY A 14 26.91 -19.19 -0.03
CA GLY A 14 25.75 -19.20 -0.91
C GLY A 14 24.46 -18.61 -0.32
N SER A 15 24.47 -18.15 0.93
CA SER A 15 23.34 -17.42 1.51
C SER A 15 23.23 -16.04 0.89
N ALA A 16 22.04 -15.70 0.38
CA ALA A 16 21.75 -14.38 -0.18
C ALA A 16 21.54 -13.33 0.91
N PHE A 17 21.14 -13.77 2.11
CA PHE A 17 20.82 -12.91 3.26
C PHE A 17 21.38 -13.51 4.54
N CYS A 18 21.71 -12.65 5.50
CA CYS A 18 22.13 -13.09 6.83
C CYS A 18 20.92 -13.63 7.61
N ASP A 19 21.06 -14.84 8.16
CA ASP A 19 20.00 -15.50 8.94
C ASP A 19 19.70 -14.78 10.28
N GLU A 20 20.65 -14.01 10.80
CA GLU A 20 20.49 -13.33 12.09
C GLU A 20 19.99 -11.88 11.96
N CYS A 21 20.44 -11.12 10.98
CA CYS A 21 20.05 -9.70 10.82
C CYS A 21 19.31 -9.39 9.52
N GLY A 22 19.16 -10.37 8.60
CA GLY A 22 18.46 -10.18 7.33
C GLY A 22 19.19 -9.31 6.31
N GLU A 23 20.44 -8.96 6.57
CA GLU A 23 21.24 -8.14 5.65
C GLU A 23 21.64 -8.93 4.41
N PRO A 24 21.60 -8.34 3.20
CA PRO A 24 22.03 -9.02 2.00
C PRO A 24 23.56 -9.29 2.03
N LEU A 25 23.92 -10.56 1.89
CA LEU A 25 25.31 -11.03 1.90
C LEU A 25 25.96 -11.01 0.52
N SER A 26 25.26 -10.48 -0.48
CA SER A 26 25.81 -10.37 -1.82
C SER A 26 27.06 -9.49 -1.77
N ALA A 27 28.20 -10.12 -1.87
CA ALA A 27 29.44 -9.41 -2.13
C ALA A 27 29.22 -8.56 -3.37
N ALA A 28 29.18 -7.26 -3.16
CA ALA A 28 29.06 -6.30 -4.22
C ALA A 28 30.13 -6.58 -5.27
N ALA A 29 29.74 -7.22 -6.35
CA ALA A 29 30.40 -6.95 -7.59
C ALA A 29 30.13 -5.47 -7.86
N ALA A 30 31.11 -4.67 -7.53
CA ALA A 30 31.13 -3.28 -7.93
C ALA A 30 30.99 -3.25 -9.45
N MET A 31 29.80 -3.01 -9.94
CA MET A 31 29.61 -2.59 -11.31
C MET A 31 30.14 -1.16 -11.38
N PRO A 32 31.15 -0.88 -12.19
CA PRO A 32 31.54 0.47 -12.42
C PRO A 32 30.35 1.20 -13.04
N ALA A 33 29.95 2.28 -12.42
CA ALA A 33 29.01 3.21 -13.00
C ALA A 33 29.53 3.64 -14.36
N ALA A 34 28.92 3.14 -15.42
CA ALA A 34 29.13 3.69 -16.73
C ALA A 34 28.56 5.10 -16.71
N PRO A 35 29.34 6.12 -17.14
CA PRO A 35 28.79 7.43 -17.30
C PRO A 35 27.80 7.36 -18.47
N MET A 36 26.52 7.44 -18.18
CA MET A 36 25.53 7.71 -19.21
C MET A 36 25.73 9.16 -19.67
N ALA A 37 26.43 9.30 -20.78
CA ALA A 37 26.38 10.50 -21.56
C ALA A 37 24.93 10.69 -22.02
N ALA A 38 24.28 11.71 -21.50
CA ALA A 38 23.00 12.15 -22.00
C ALA A 38 23.22 12.72 -23.41
N PRO A 39 22.56 12.22 -24.44
CA PRO A 39 22.47 12.97 -25.68
C PRO A 39 21.51 14.11 -25.44
N ALA A 40 22.05 15.32 -25.41
CA ALA A 40 21.28 16.51 -25.63
C ALA A 40 20.72 16.44 -27.04
N GLY A 41 19.43 16.28 -27.18
CA GLY A 41 18.78 16.22 -28.47
C GLY A 41 17.29 16.57 -28.35
N GLY A 42 16.98 17.81 -28.70
CA GLY A 42 15.71 18.21 -29.28
C GLY A 42 14.48 18.10 -28.37
N MET A 43 14.17 19.16 -27.67
CA MET A 43 12.81 19.48 -27.28
C MET A 43 11.97 19.81 -28.51
N PRO A 44 10.86 19.15 -28.75
CA PRO A 44 9.71 19.82 -29.30
C PRO A 44 8.91 20.39 -28.14
N ALA A 45 8.96 21.68 -27.97
CA ALA A 45 7.95 22.40 -27.23
C ALA A 45 6.62 22.20 -27.96
N GLY A 46 5.78 21.38 -27.38
CA GLY A 46 4.44 21.06 -27.85
C GLY A 46 3.69 20.46 -26.71
N GLY A 47 3.84 21.05 -25.52
CA GLY A 47 2.98 20.73 -24.39
C GLY A 47 1.62 21.33 -24.62
N MET A 48 0.71 20.60 -25.24
CA MET A 48 -0.68 20.84 -24.95
C MET A 48 -0.87 20.54 -23.45
N PRO A 49 -1.45 21.45 -22.68
CA PRO A 49 -2.03 21.06 -21.44
C PRO A 49 -3.13 20.08 -21.81
N VAL A 50 -2.89 18.81 -21.63
CA VAL A 50 -3.98 17.89 -21.42
C VAL A 50 -4.65 18.42 -20.18
N SER A 51 -5.70 19.22 -20.38
CA SER A 51 -6.75 19.33 -19.41
C SER A 51 -7.13 17.89 -19.12
N ALA A 52 -6.59 17.36 -18.05
CA ALA A 52 -7.22 16.23 -17.43
C ALA A 52 -8.68 16.66 -17.27
N PRO A 53 -9.65 15.87 -17.77
CA PRO A 53 -11.03 16.15 -17.43
C PRO A 53 -11.00 16.26 -15.91
N ALA A 54 -11.59 17.32 -15.39
CA ALA A 54 -11.94 17.36 -14.00
C ALA A 54 -12.96 16.23 -13.83
N VAL A 55 -12.46 15.03 -13.67
CA VAL A 55 -13.21 13.92 -13.14
C VAL A 55 -13.61 14.43 -11.79
N THR A 56 -14.87 14.62 -11.62
CA THR A 56 -15.50 14.76 -10.32
C THR A 56 -15.21 13.44 -9.65
N ASP A 57 -14.00 13.37 -9.11
CA ASP A 57 -13.43 12.18 -8.52
C ASP A 57 -14.16 11.98 -7.20
N HIS A 58 -15.18 11.14 -7.21
CA HIS A 58 -15.91 10.71 -6.02
C HIS A 58 -15.34 9.36 -5.59
N PRO A 59 -14.23 9.38 -4.85
CA PRO A 59 -13.63 8.16 -4.36
C PRO A 59 -14.59 7.48 -3.39
N ARG A 60 -14.77 6.19 -3.60
CA ARG A 60 -15.65 5.36 -2.77
C ARG A 60 -15.07 3.97 -2.59
N LEU A 61 -15.36 3.37 -1.46
CA LEU A 61 -15.11 1.96 -1.19
C LEU A 61 -16.44 1.22 -1.22
N ILE A 62 -16.49 0.10 -1.92
CA ILE A 62 -17.66 -0.75 -2.02
C ILE A 62 -17.30 -2.10 -1.40
N VAL A 63 -18.03 -2.48 -0.35
CA VAL A 63 -17.87 -3.80 0.26
C VAL A 63 -18.53 -4.83 -0.63
N GLU A 64 -17.80 -5.87 -1.04
CA GLU A 64 -18.33 -6.88 -1.97
C GLU A 64 -19.40 -7.79 -1.36
N ALA A 65 -19.37 -7.98 -0.04
CA ALA A 65 -20.27 -8.88 0.66
C ALA A 65 -21.73 -8.43 0.64
N ASP A 66 -21.97 -7.14 0.79
CA ASP A 66 -23.32 -6.55 0.94
C ASP A 66 -23.52 -5.31 0.07
N SER A 67 -22.54 -5.00 -0.77
CA SER A 67 -22.57 -3.82 -1.67
C SER A 67 -22.67 -2.47 -0.93
N ALA A 68 -22.23 -2.44 0.33
CA ALA A 68 -22.19 -1.19 1.09
C ALA A 68 -21.18 -0.23 0.47
N VAL A 69 -21.58 1.03 0.32
CA VAL A 69 -20.77 2.08 -0.30
C VAL A 69 -20.36 3.11 0.74
N PHE A 70 -19.07 3.32 0.87
CA PHE A 70 -18.50 4.38 1.71
C PHE A 70 -17.94 5.49 0.82
N ASP A 71 -18.53 6.67 0.92
CA ASP A 71 -18.07 7.86 0.20
C ASP A 71 -16.83 8.45 0.90
N LEU A 72 -15.78 8.66 0.14
CA LEU A 72 -14.51 9.21 0.63
C LEU A 72 -14.26 10.64 0.14
N ALA A 73 -15.23 11.23 -0.55
CA ALA A 73 -15.10 12.56 -1.12
C ALA A 73 -14.77 13.62 -0.06
N GLY A 74 -13.79 14.45 -0.37
CA GLY A 74 -13.35 15.52 0.53
C GLY A 74 -12.47 15.09 1.71
N LYS A 75 -12.20 13.79 1.84
CA LYS A 75 -11.30 13.28 2.87
C LYS A 75 -9.90 13.03 2.30
N THR A 76 -8.89 13.57 2.97
CA THR A 76 -7.47 13.34 2.63
C THR A 76 -6.89 12.14 3.36
N GLU A 77 -7.50 11.75 4.45
CA GLU A 77 -7.14 10.59 5.25
C GLU A 77 -8.42 9.88 5.71
N VAL A 78 -8.47 8.59 5.55
CA VAL A 78 -9.60 7.74 5.92
C VAL A 78 -9.10 6.52 6.67
N MET A 79 -9.59 6.35 7.89
CA MET A 79 -9.32 5.15 8.67
C MET A 79 -10.33 4.07 8.33
N ILE A 80 -9.82 2.87 8.04
CA ILE A 80 -10.62 1.68 7.74
C ILE A 80 -10.39 0.65 8.83
N GLY A 81 -11.45 0.16 9.42
CA GLY A 81 -11.34 -0.82 10.48
C GLY A 81 -12.68 -1.22 11.06
N ARG A 82 -12.65 -1.57 12.32
CA ARG A 82 -13.82 -1.98 13.09
C ARG A 82 -14.04 -1.03 14.26
N GLU A 83 -15.27 -0.61 14.46
CA GLU A 83 -15.64 0.19 15.62
C GLU A 83 -15.37 -0.57 16.93
N ASP A 84 -14.77 0.12 17.89
CA ASP A 84 -14.60 -0.36 19.25
C ASP A 84 -14.94 0.75 20.26
N PRO A 85 -16.19 0.81 20.69
CA PRO A 85 -16.62 1.82 21.67
C PRO A 85 -15.88 1.74 23.01
N ILE A 86 -15.41 0.56 23.38
CA ILE A 86 -14.69 0.34 24.64
C ILE A 86 -13.33 1.02 24.61
N SER A 87 -12.66 0.98 23.46
CA SER A 87 -11.38 1.65 23.23
C SER A 87 -11.54 3.06 22.65
N ASN A 88 -12.77 3.53 22.48
CA ASN A 88 -13.11 4.82 21.86
C ASN A 88 -12.51 4.97 20.45
N ILE A 89 -12.58 3.90 19.66
CA ILE A 89 -12.09 3.86 18.29
C ILE A 89 -13.28 3.85 17.32
N TYR A 90 -13.33 4.85 16.46
CA TYR A 90 -14.38 5.05 15.47
C TYR A 90 -13.72 5.29 14.11
N PRO A 91 -13.52 4.25 13.29
CA PRO A 91 -12.97 4.42 11.95
C PRO A 91 -13.96 5.14 11.03
N ASP A 92 -13.45 5.83 10.01
CA ASP A 92 -14.31 6.47 8.99
C ASP A 92 -15.07 5.45 8.15
N VAL A 93 -14.47 4.32 7.91
CA VAL A 93 -15.07 3.16 7.26
C VAL A 93 -15.17 2.05 8.29
N ASP A 94 -16.34 1.92 8.89
CA ASP A 94 -16.63 0.87 9.85
C ASP A 94 -17.10 -0.40 9.15
N LEU A 95 -16.34 -1.46 9.31
CA LEU A 95 -16.64 -2.77 8.75
C LEU A 95 -17.31 -3.73 9.75
N THR A 96 -17.62 -3.26 10.96
CA THR A 96 -18.31 -4.08 11.98
C THR A 96 -19.61 -4.69 11.44
N PRO A 97 -20.55 -3.91 10.85
CA PRO A 97 -21.77 -4.48 10.31
C PRO A 97 -21.58 -5.26 9.01
N HIS A 98 -20.41 -5.15 8.39
CA HIS A 98 -20.07 -5.75 7.09
C HIS A 98 -19.20 -7.01 7.23
N GLY A 99 -19.34 -7.71 8.34
CA GLY A 99 -18.56 -8.91 8.60
C GLY A 99 -17.11 -8.66 9.03
N GLY A 100 -16.79 -7.45 9.48
CA GLY A 100 -15.44 -7.08 9.91
C GLY A 100 -14.93 -7.90 11.09
N GLU A 101 -15.79 -8.27 12.02
CA GLU A 101 -15.42 -9.11 13.16
C GLU A 101 -15.11 -10.54 12.72
N GLU A 102 -16.01 -11.16 11.97
CA GLU A 102 -15.82 -12.52 11.44
C GLU A 102 -14.71 -12.58 10.39
N GLY A 103 -14.54 -11.49 9.64
CA GLY A 103 -13.46 -11.34 8.64
C GLY A 103 -12.10 -11.08 9.25
N GLY A 104 -12.01 -10.89 10.56
CA GLY A 104 -10.77 -10.62 11.27
C GLY A 104 -10.20 -9.23 10.98
N VAL A 105 -11.05 -8.25 10.74
CA VAL A 105 -10.65 -6.86 10.58
C VAL A 105 -10.22 -6.29 11.93
N SER A 106 -9.03 -5.70 11.98
CA SER A 106 -8.54 -5.03 13.19
C SER A 106 -9.29 -3.70 13.40
N ARG A 107 -9.28 -3.19 14.64
CA ARG A 107 -9.91 -1.90 15.00
C ARG A 107 -9.39 -0.73 14.15
N LEU A 108 -8.07 -0.66 13.98
CA LEU A 108 -7.38 0.19 13.01
C LEU A 108 -6.64 -0.76 12.05
N HIS A 109 -7.28 -1.11 10.94
CA HIS A 109 -6.73 -2.14 10.04
C HIS A 109 -5.86 -1.52 8.95
N ALA A 110 -6.39 -0.55 8.26
CA ALA A 110 -5.71 0.16 7.18
C ALA A 110 -6.07 1.65 7.19
N LYS A 111 -5.23 2.42 6.54
CA LYS A 111 -5.45 3.84 6.32
C LYS A 111 -5.36 4.15 4.84
N LEU A 112 -6.32 4.88 4.33
CA LEU A 112 -6.30 5.43 2.99
C LEU A 112 -5.85 6.89 3.04
N LEU A 113 -4.91 7.25 2.20
CA LEU A 113 -4.33 8.59 2.11
C LEU A 113 -4.49 9.14 0.71
N LEU A 114 -4.86 10.41 0.61
CA LEU A 114 -4.83 11.14 -0.65
C LEU A 114 -3.57 12.02 -0.67
N ASN A 115 -2.67 11.74 -1.59
CA ASN A 115 -1.43 12.49 -1.76
C ASN A 115 -1.26 12.92 -3.22
N GLY A 116 -1.34 14.22 -3.47
CA GLY A 116 -1.14 14.77 -4.82
C GLY A 116 -2.12 14.25 -5.88
N GLY A 117 -3.34 13.92 -5.50
CA GLY A 117 -4.35 13.33 -6.41
C GLY A 117 -4.22 11.82 -6.60
N GLN A 118 -3.32 11.18 -5.88
CA GLN A 118 -3.17 9.73 -5.87
C GLN A 118 -3.60 9.16 -4.53
N TYR A 119 -4.38 8.08 -4.57
CA TYR A 119 -4.76 7.34 -3.37
C TYR A 119 -3.72 6.31 -3.02
N LEU A 120 -3.37 6.28 -1.74
CA LEU A 120 -2.42 5.34 -1.15
C LEU A 120 -3.11 4.59 -0.02
N VAL A 121 -2.90 3.31 0.08
CA VAL A 121 -3.35 2.51 1.21
C VAL A 121 -2.15 2.06 2.03
N GLU A 122 -2.28 2.17 3.34
CA GLU A 122 -1.23 1.79 4.30
C GLU A 122 -1.82 0.84 5.33
N ASP A 123 -1.23 -0.34 5.49
CA ASP A 123 -1.59 -1.28 6.55
C ASP A 123 -1.14 -0.75 7.91
N GLN A 124 -2.03 -0.72 8.89
CA GLN A 124 -1.74 -0.21 10.24
C GLN A 124 -1.20 -1.29 11.19
N ASN A 125 -0.43 -2.24 10.66
CA ASN A 125 0.05 -3.40 11.39
C ASN A 125 -1.11 -4.30 11.83
N SER A 126 -1.99 -4.58 10.90
CA SER A 126 -3.17 -5.41 11.12
C SER A 126 -2.81 -6.87 11.38
N THR A 127 -3.64 -7.58 12.17
CA THR A 127 -3.43 -8.98 12.51
C THR A 127 -3.55 -9.91 11.30
N ASN A 128 -4.49 -9.63 10.40
CA ASN A 128 -4.78 -10.46 9.23
C ASN A 128 -4.34 -9.83 7.91
N PHE A 129 -3.53 -8.80 7.97
CA PHE A 129 -2.92 -8.11 6.83
C PHE A 129 -3.91 -7.45 5.86
N THR A 130 -3.39 -6.49 5.12
CA THR A 130 -4.10 -5.82 4.02
C THR A 130 -3.52 -6.29 2.69
N TYR A 131 -4.40 -6.53 1.73
CA TYR A 131 -4.03 -6.94 0.37
C TYR A 131 -4.63 -5.97 -0.65
N VAL A 132 -3.85 -5.66 -1.68
CA VAL A 132 -4.32 -4.94 -2.88
C VAL A 132 -4.10 -5.86 -4.08
N ASN A 133 -5.16 -6.15 -4.83
CA ASN A 133 -5.09 -7.06 -5.98
C ASN A 133 -4.42 -8.41 -5.64
N ARG A 134 -4.73 -8.96 -4.46
CA ARG A 134 -4.16 -10.20 -3.91
C ARG A 134 -2.68 -10.10 -3.49
N GLN A 135 -2.10 -8.92 -3.57
CA GLN A 135 -0.74 -8.67 -3.10
C GLN A 135 -0.77 -8.14 -1.66
N ARG A 136 -0.10 -8.84 -0.76
CA ARG A 136 0.03 -8.41 0.63
C ARG A 136 0.84 -7.13 0.74
N LEU A 137 0.32 -6.18 1.50
CA LEU A 137 1.02 -4.94 1.80
C LEU A 137 2.02 -5.13 2.95
N GLN A 138 3.06 -4.33 2.91
CA GLN A 138 3.97 -4.20 4.04
C GLN A 138 3.34 -3.25 5.07
N PRO A 139 3.37 -3.60 6.36
CA PRO A 139 2.90 -2.70 7.41
C PRO A 139 3.60 -1.34 7.35
N LYS A 140 2.84 -0.28 7.56
CA LYS A 140 3.34 1.10 7.56
C LYS A 140 4.01 1.56 6.26
N THR A 141 3.68 0.90 5.15
CA THR A 141 4.21 1.25 3.83
C THR A 141 3.06 1.69 2.92
N PRO A 142 3.00 2.98 2.55
CA PRO A 142 1.97 3.47 1.63
C PRO A 142 2.10 2.82 0.26
N THR A 143 1.03 2.22 -0.21
CA THR A 143 0.96 1.53 -1.51
C THR A 143 -0.08 2.22 -2.39
N PRO A 144 0.27 2.63 -3.62
CA PRO A 144 -0.67 3.29 -4.51
C PRO A 144 -1.78 2.34 -4.95
N ILE A 145 -3.01 2.85 -4.96
CA ILE A 145 -4.18 2.18 -5.49
C ILE A 145 -4.84 3.03 -6.57
N LYS A 146 -5.57 2.36 -7.44
CA LYS A 146 -6.23 2.95 -8.60
C LYS A 146 -7.71 2.58 -8.64
N ASP A 147 -8.45 3.27 -9.49
CA ASP A 147 -9.83 2.91 -9.79
C ASP A 147 -9.96 1.44 -10.22
N GLY A 148 -10.89 0.75 -9.61
CA GLY A 148 -11.15 -0.65 -9.86
C GLY A 148 -10.29 -1.65 -9.07
N ASP A 149 -9.33 -1.19 -8.28
CA ASP A 149 -8.48 -2.08 -7.48
C ASP A 149 -9.29 -2.76 -6.36
N GLU A 150 -9.01 -4.05 -6.17
CA GLU A 150 -9.55 -4.85 -5.07
C GLU A 150 -8.71 -4.62 -3.81
N LEU A 151 -9.35 -4.17 -2.76
CA LEU A 151 -8.76 -4.00 -1.44
C LEU A 151 -9.34 -5.05 -0.50
N LYS A 152 -8.49 -5.86 0.12
CA LYS A 152 -8.93 -6.89 1.06
C LYS A 152 -8.29 -6.70 2.42
N LEU A 153 -9.14 -6.62 3.45
CA LEU A 153 -8.75 -6.49 4.84
C LEU A 153 -9.11 -7.78 5.58
N GLY A 154 -8.10 -8.59 5.88
CA GLY A 154 -8.34 -9.93 6.39
C GLY A 154 -9.16 -10.75 5.38
N ARG A 155 -10.43 -11.02 5.69
CA ARG A 155 -11.36 -11.74 4.80
C ARG A 155 -12.39 -10.84 4.11
N VAL A 156 -12.50 -9.58 4.52
CA VAL A 156 -13.44 -8.64 3.93
C VAL A 156 -12.84 -8.05 2.65
N ALA A 157 -13.51 -8.27 1.54
CA ALA A 157 -13.13 -7.74 0.24
C ALA A 157 -13.93 -6.47 -0.07
N MET A 158 -13.24 -5.46 -0.59
CA MET A 158 -13.81 -4.19 -1.02
C MET A 158 -13.23 -3.80 -2.37
N LYS A 159 -13.95 -3.01 -3.12
CA LYS A 159 -13.49 -2.44 -4.37
C LYS A 159 -13.35 -0.93 -4.23
N PHE A 160 -12.18 -0.43 -4.63
CA PHE A 160 -11.95 1.01 -4.71
C PHE A 160 -12.43 1.54 -6.05
N GLN A 161 -13.20 2.62 -6.04
CA GLN A 161 -13.68 3.31 -7.24
C GLN A 161 -13.54 4.82 -7.08
N THR A 162 -13.24 5.50 -8.17
CA THR A 162 -13.05 6.96 -8.23
C THR A 162 -13.98 7.63 -9.24
N SER A 163 -14.98 6.93 -9.76
CA SER A 163 -15.92 7.51 -10.74
C SER A 163 -17.35 7.64 -10.21
#